data_6f5c6aad0644dd73d9818d1cf9d16f27
#
_entry.id   6f5c6aad0644dd73d9818d1cf9d16f27
#
_cell.length_a   1.000
_cell.length_b   1.000
_cell.length_c   1.000
_cell.angle_alpha   90.00
_cell.angle_beta   90.00
_cell.angle_gamma   90.00
#
_symmetry.space_group_name_H-M   'P 1'
#
loop_
_entity.id
_entity.type
_entity.pdbx_description
1 polymer ?
#
loop_
_entity_poly.entity_id
_entity_poly.type
_entity_poly.pdbx_seq_one_letter_code
_entity_poly.pdbx_strand_id
1 'polypeptide(L)'
;MKKRKITDNIPLKIMSVAIAVVLWLIVVNIDNPTGTNYYTLNDVELINKEYVESSDTIGKMCMPEQNQDSIKVAITATKKIRDKIKVTDISAVADLQQAVSLDTNPVMVPITVTCSVPGVSPSDIKVTPQNLSVNLDEKETQEFVVNVSRGDTKPGKDYEVGSLTASPEKVRITGPKTLINKIDKVNASIELDGNTEDFTQDVNLTIIDKNQEVLTDSEMNSLRIENNAKVTVTAKLWKIRQGVQISADYVGTPAEGYQVGAVRTVPDTISVAGSAEGLESLADNNNVITIPEDSIDISSESEDVEKKISLTNLLPDNVKLTSDSSEDVWVTVSILPAGSREFEFPTKNIEVKNKPKDLQVTFETAQIEVRIKSDNKDLDDLNNDKDIKASIDLDGKKEGSYEVPVEIVLPDGYETVEDVTTEVVISSGTAVDDSKENKE
;
A
#
# COMPACT_ATOMS: atom_id res chain seq x y z
N MET A 1 -43.74 -102.06 8.28
CA MET A 1 -43.02 -100.84 7.98
C MET A 1 -41.79 -100.77 8.88
N LYS A 2 -40.55 -100.98 8.32
CA LYS A 2 -39.28 -100.90 9.07
C LYS A 2 -39.00 -99.45 9.39
N LYS A 3 -38.98 -99.01 10.70
CA LYS A 3 -38.54 -97.70 11.13
C LYS A 3 -37.05 -97.59 10.80
N ARG A 4 -36.70 -96.74 9.78
CA ARG A 4 -35.29 -96.34 9.52
C ARG A 4 -34.77 -95.62 10.73
N LYS A 5 -33.72 -96.10 11.35
CA LYS A 5 -33.06 -95.45 12.44
C LYS A 5 -32.28 -94.25 11.91
N ILE A 6 -32.30 -93.16 12.63
CA ILE A 6 -31.59 -91.87 12.30
C ILE A 6 -30.09 -92.12 12.13
N THR A 7 -29.56 -93.23 12.63
CA THR A 7 -28.15 -93.63 12.59
C THR A 7 -27.78 -94.47 11.31
N ASP A 8 -28.75 -94.82 10.44
CA ASP A 8 -28.42 -95.53 9.23
C ASP A 8 -27.76 -94.63 8.19
N ASN A 9 -26.61 -95.09 7.62
CA ASN A 9 -25.80 -94.38 6.61
C ASN A 9 -25.18 -93.01 7.10
N ILE A 10 -24.68 -92.95 8.34
CA ILE A 10 -24.00 -91.83 8.87
C ILE A 10 -22.87 -91.23 7.97
N PRO A 11 -22.02 -92.11 7.30
CA PRO A 11 -20.99 -91.56 6.40
C PRO A 11 -21.56 -90.80 5.21
N LEU A 12 -22.67 -91.25 4.64
CA LEU A 12 -23.36 -90.61 3.52
C LEU A 12 -23.99 -89.26 3.94
N LYS A 13 -24.50 -89.17 5.15
CA LYS A 13 -25.06 -87.95 5.71
C LYS A 13 -23.98 -86.92 5.97
N ILE A 14 -22.85 -87.34 6.52
CA ILE A 14 -21.70 -86.46 6.73
C ILE A 14 -21.17 -85.97 5.38
N MET A 15 -21.05 -86.82 4.41
CA MET A 15 -20.62 -86.44 3.05
C MET A 15 -21.60 -85.49 2.37
N SER A 16 -22.93 -85.68 2.54
CA SER A 16 -23.95 -84.77 2.04
C SER A 16 -23.85 -83.36 2.68
N VAL A 17 -23.63 -83.32 4.01
CA VAL A 17 -23.41 -82.03 4.71
C VAL A 17 -22.12 -81.41 4.24
N ALA A 18 -21.04 -82.16 4.09
CA ALA A 18 -19.77 -81.58 3.59
C ALA A 18 -19.93 -81.07 2.14
N ILE A 19 -20.61 -81.77 1.25
CA ILE A 19 -20.89 -81.25 -0.10
C ILE A 19 -21.78 -79.99 -0.05
N ALA A 20 -22.82 -79.99 0.80
CA ALA A 20 -23.69 -78.82 0.94
C ALA A 20 -22.91 -77.57 1.46
N VAL A 21 -21.99 -77.77 2.40
CA VAL A 21 -21.10 -76.68 2.88
C VAL A 21 -20.16 -76.19 1.79
N VAL A 22 -19.57 -77.16 1.01
CA VAL A 22 -18.70 -76.77 -0.12
C VAL A 22 -19.48 -75.98 -1.18
N LEU A 23 -20.68 -76.47 -1.55
CA LEU A 23 -21.57 -75.81 -2.50
C LEU A 23 -22.00 -74.42 -1.96
N TRP A 24 -22.32 -74.34 -0.69
CA TRP A 24 -22.66 -73.06 -0.05
C TRP A 24 -21.48 -72.05 -0.09
N LEU A 25 -20.26 -72.50 0.22
CA LEU A 25 -19.05 -71.68 0.13
C LEU A 25 -18.78 -71.23 -1.33
N ILE A 26 -19.01 -72.10 -2.30
CA ILE A 26 -18.86 -71.75 -3.73
C ILE A 26 -19.90 -70.67 -4.13
N VAL A 27 -21.17 -70.87 -3.76
CA VAL A 27 -22.24 -69.92 -4.09
C VAL A 27 -21.99 -68.56 -3.42
N VAL A 28 -21.62 -68.55 -2.13
CA VAL A 28 -21.30 -67.29 -1.41
C VAL A 28 -20.14 -66.59 -2.05
N ASN A 29 -19.12 -67.30 -2.52
CA ASN A 29 -17.97 -66.71 -3.18
C ASN A 29 -18.28 -66.17 -4.59
N ILE A 30 -19.23 -66.77 -5.30
CA ILE A 30 -19.70 -66.28 -6.60
C ILE A 30 -20.60 -65.03 -6.46
N ASP A 31 -21.51 -65.04 -5.47
CA ASP A 31 -22.47 -63.94 -5.26
C ASP A 31 -21.85 -62.67 -4.65
N ASN A 32 -20.81 -62.86 -3.86
CA ASN A 32 -20.14 -61.69 -3.18
C ASN A 32 -18.61 -61.84 -3.19
N PRO A 33 -17.98 -61.77 -4.36
CA PRO A 33 -16.55 -61.98 -4.50
C PRO A 33 -15.74 -60.87 -3.80
N THR A 34 -14.65 -61.26 -3.18
CA THR A 34 -13.65 -60.31 -2.67
C THR A 34 -12.85 -59.72 -3.83
N GLY A 35 -12.48 -58.49 -3.71
CA GLY A 35 -11.65 -57.77 -4.68
C GLY A 35 -11.08 -56.48 -4.08
N THR A 36 -10.20 -55.83 -4.81
CA THR A 36 -9.51 -54.61 -4.35
C THR A 36 -9.96 -53.43 -5.20
N ASN A 37 -10.35 -52.33 -4.53
CA ASN A 37 -10.54 -51.02 -5.14
C ASN A 37 -9.42 -50.09 -4.73
N TYR A 38 -9.07 -49.16 -5.65
CA TYR A 38 -8.03 -48.18 -5.45
C TYR A 38 -8.67 -46.78 -5.31
N TYR A 39 -8.26 -46.07 -4.28
CA TYR A 39 -8.68 -44.71 -4.00
C TYR A 39 -7.46 -43.80 -3.96
N THR A 40 -7.57 -42.59 -4.47
CA THR A 40 -6.53 -41.60 -4.39
C THR A 40 -6.96 -40.53 -3.38
N LEU A 41 -6.14 -40.27 -2.39
CA LEU A 41 -6.31 -39.22 -1.41
C LEU A 41 -5.23 -38.18 -1.68
N ASN A 42 -5.64 -36.93 -1.75
CA ASN A 42 -4.72 -35.78 -2.00
C ASN A 42 -4.29 -35.12 -0.71
N ASP A 43 -4.76 -35.60 0.44
CA ASP A 43 -4.47 -34.99 1.73
C ASP A 43 -4.19 -36.10 2.76
N VAL A 44 -3.12 -35.92 3.53
CA VAL A 44 -2.75 -36.74 4.69
C VAL A 44 -2.59 -35.81 5.86
N GLU A 45 -3.44 -35.90 6.85
CA GLU A 45 -3.40 -35.06 8.03
C GLU A 45 -2.16 -35.38 8.89
N LEU A 46 -1.27 -34.41 9.06
CA LEU A 46 -0.13 -34.51 9.99
C LEU A 46 -0.56 -34.06 11.38
N ILE A 47 -0.63 -35.00 12.32
CA ILE A 47 -1.02 -34.74 13.69
C ILE A 47 0.17 -34.77 14.67
N ASN A 48 -0.05 -34.23 15.89
CA ASN A 48 0.93 -34.19 16.98
C ASN A 48 2.21 -33.39 16.61
N LYS A 49 2.07 -32.32 15.79
CA LYS A 49 3.19 -31.40 15.42
C LYS A 49 3.85 -30.82 16.69
N GLU A 50 3.05 -30.51 17.70
CA GLU A 50 3.51 -29.97 19.00
C GLU A 50 4.50 -30.87 19.74
N TYR A 51 4.53 -32.16 19.46
CA TYR A 51 5.53 -33.08 20.02
C TYR A 51 6.96 -32.63 19.67
N VAL A 52 7.16 -32.12 18.48
CA VAL A 52 8.46 -31.58 18.00
C VAL A 52 8.56 -30.10 18.31
N GLU A 53 7.54 -29.33 17.96
CA GLU A 53 7.56 -27.87 17.95
C GLU A 53 7.51 -27.23 19.35
N SER A 54 6.92 -27.90 20.35
CA SER A 54 6.87 -27.40 21.73
C SER A 54 8.07 -27.86 22.56
N SER A 55 8.86 -28.79 22.05
CA SER A 55 10.03 -29.31 22.77
C SER A 55 11.24 -28.42 22.58
N ASP A 56 11.69 -27.77 23.65
CA ASP A 56 12.94 -26.99 23.63
C ASP A 56 14.17 -27.88 23.47
N THR A 57 14.06 -29.17 23.82
CA THR A 57 15.13 -30.15 23.65
C THR A 57 15.32 -30.56 22.18
N ILE A 58 14.21 -30.68 21.42
CA ILE A 58 14.25 -31.05 20.01
C ILE A 58 14.62 -29.82 19.17
N GLY A 59 14.11 -28.65 19.50
CA GLY A 59 14.45 -27.36 18.89
C GLY A 59 14.16 -27.30 17.36
N LYS A 60 13.15 -28.04 16.89
CA LYS A 60 12.78 -28.11 15.47
C LYS A 60 11.32 -27.72 15.26
N MET A 61 10.99 -27.29 14.05
CA MET A 61 9.64 -27.00 13.59
C MET A 61 9.40 -27.60 12.20
N CYS A 62 8.13 -27.90 11.94
CA CYS A 62 7.71 -28.40 10.61
C CYS A 62 7.80 -27.28 9.58
N MET A 63 8.43 -27.56 8.45
CA MET A 63 8.42 -26.68 7.28
C MET A 63 7.01 -26.62 6.68
N PRO A 64 6.64 -25.52 5.99
CA PRO A 64 5.41 -25.44 5.22
C PRO A 64 5.29 -26.63 4.28
N GLU A 65 4.12 -27.24 4.25
CA GLU A 65 3.87 -28.37 3.37
C GLU A 65 3.96 -27.93 1.90
N GLN A 66 4.98 -28.43 1.21
CA GLN A 66 5.10 -28.30 -0.25
C GLN A 66 4.47 -29.53 -0.88
N ASN A 67 3.36 -29.35 -1.62
CA ASN A 67 2.70 -30.34 -2.46
C ASN A 67 2.84 -31.76 -1.93
N GLN A 68 1.94 -32.17 -1.04
CA GLN A 68 1.87 -33.57 -0.64
C GLN A 68 1.51 -34.40 -1.87
N ASP A 69 2.39 -35.33 -2.21
CA ASP A 69 2.07 -36.31 -3.26
C ASP A 69 0.83 -37.08 -2.86
N SER A 70 -0.11 -37.20 -3.79
CA SER A 70 -1.32 -37.98 -3.56
C SER A 70 -0.97 -39.43 -3.19
N ILE A 71 -1.60 -39.94 -2.14
CA ILE A 71 -1.44 -41.33 -1.74
C ILE A 71 -2.46 -42.24 -2.41
N LYS A 72 -2.06 -43.45 -2.70
CA LYS A 72 -2.95 -44.49 -3.22
C LYS A 72 -3.32 -45.47 -2.10
N VAL A 73 -4.59 -45.60 -1.84
CA VAL A 73 -5.15 -46.55 -0.86
C VAL A 73 -5.85 -47.70 -1.58
N ALA A 74 -5.36 -48.88 -1.34
CA ALA A 74 -5.97 -50.10 -1.87
C ALA A 74 -6.76 -50.78 -0.75
N ILE A 75 -8.07 -50.91 -0.93
CA ILE A 75 -8.96 -51.60 0.04
C ILE A 75 -9.50 -52.89 -0.55
N THR A 76 -9.25 -54.00 0.14
CA THR A 76 -9.72 -55.34 -0.25
C THR A 76 -10.94 -55.68 0.59
N ALA A 77 -12.07 -55.86 -0.07
CA ALA A 77 -13.32 -56.22 0.62
C ALA A 77 -14.26 -56.97 -0.32
N THR A 78 -15.36 -57.50 0.20
CA THR A 78 -16.42 -58.11 -0.60
C THR A 78 -17.14 -57.03 -1.43
N LYS A 79 -17.71 -57.43 -2.57
CA LYS A 79 -18.39 -56.53 -3.50
C LYS A 79 -19.42 -55.61 -2.79
N LYS A 80 -20.26 -56.17 -1.91
CA LYS A 80 -21.29 -55.43 -1.17
C LYS A 80 -20.73 -54.32 -0.28
N ILE A 81 -19.51 -54.49 0.25
CA ILE A 81 -18.81 -53.48 1.07
C ILE A 81 -18.14 -52.48 0.15
N ARG A 82 -17.41 -52.92 -0.88
CA ARG A 82 -16.69 -52.06 -1.83
C ARG A 82 -17.59 -51.04 -2.52
N ASP A 83 -18.82 -51.47 -2.90
CA ASP A 83 -19.79 -50.60 -3.57
C ASP A 83 -20.33 -49.47 -2.68
N LYS A 84 -20.09 -49.54 -1.36
CA LYS A 84 -20.49 -48.51 -0.38
C LYS A 84 -19.38 -47.55 -0.04
N ILE A 85 -18.11 -47.89 -0.30
CA ILE A 85 -16.96 -47.08 0.09
C ILE A 85 -16.84 -45.88 -0.86
N LYS A 86 -16.85 -44.69 -0.29
CA LYS A 86 -16.53 -43.42 -0.97
C LYS A 86 -15.19 -42.88 -0.46
N VAL A 87 -14.57 -41.98 -1.21
CA VAL A 87 -13.31 -41.35 -0.82
C VAL A 87 -13.46 -40.62 0.51
N THR A 88 -14.63 -40.02 0.78
CA THR A 88 -14.95 -39.32 2.04
C THR A 88 -15.03 -40.24 3.27
N ASP A 89 -15.14 -41.57 3.06
CA ASP A 89 -15.17 -42.53 4.16
C ASP A 89 -13.77 -43.00 4.58
N ILE A 90 -12.73 -42.54 3.87
CA ILE A 90 -11.35 -42.93 4.07
C ILE A 90 -10.59 -41.73 4.64
N SER A 91 -9.96 -41.89 5.80
CA SER A 91 -9.10 -40.91 6.45
C SER A 91 -7.67 -41.42 6.51
N ALA A 92 -6.71 -40.56 6.15
CA ALA A 92 -5.29 -40.83 6.22
C ALA A 92 -4.62 -39.88 7.18
N VAL A 93 -3.92 -40.40 8.18
CA VAL A 93 -3.26 -39.63 9.24
C VAL A 93 -1.81 -40.06 9.36
N ALA A 94 -0.91 -39.11 9.48
CA ALA A 94 0.49 -39.32 9.85
C ALA A 94 0.76 -38.73 11.23
N ASP A 95 1.18 -39.53 12.20
CA ASP A 95 1.45 -39.13 13.56
C ASP A 95 2.94 -38.90 13.77
N LEU A 96 3.33 -37.65 14.00
CA LEU A 96 4.74 -37.28 14.15
C LEU A 96 5.43 -37.95 15.35
N GLN A 97 4.67 -38.37 16.37
CA GLN A 97 5.19 -39.14 17.50
C GLN A 97 5.67 -40.55 17.08
N GLN A 98 5.17 -41.07 15.97
CA GLN A 98 5.53 -42.38 15.43
C GLN A 98 6.68 -42.31 14.41
N ALA A 99 7.30 -41.14 14.24
CA ALA A 99 8.41 -40.98 13.35
C ALA A 99 9.57 -41.93 13.72
N VAL A 100 10.17 -42.53 12.69
CA VAL A 100 11.26 -43.52 12.89
C VAL A 100 12.49 -42.86 13.50
N SER A 101 12.84 -41.65 13.05
CA SER A 101 13.93 -40.84 13.56
C SER A 101 13.66 -39.36 13.24
N LEU A 102 13.97 -38.47 14.18
CA LEU A 102 13.90 -37.02 13.99
C LEU A 102 15.25 -36.40 13.52
N ASP A 103 16.29 -37.23 13.38
CA ASP A 103 17.63 -36.78 12.98
C ASP A 103 17.83 -36.76 11.46
N THR A 104 16.89 -37.34 10.72
CA THR A 104 16.89 -37.31 9.25
C THR A 104 16.07 -36.14 8.72
N ASN A 105 16.42 -35.62 7.56
CA ASN A 105 15.60 -34.65 6.84
C ASN A 105 15.56 -35.04 5.37
N PRO A 106 14.37 -35.43 4.82
CA PRO A 106 13.07 -35.47 5.49
C PRO A 106 12.92 -36.58 6.55
N VAL A 107 12.05 -36.31 7.52
CA VAL A 107 11.60 -37.30 8.52
C VAL A 107 10.53 -38.16 7.88
N MET A 108 10.63 -39.48 8.08
CA MET A 108 9.65 -40.44 7.58
C MET A 108 8.63 -40.77 8.67
N VAL A 109 7.37 -40.37 8.44
CA VAL A 109 6.25 -40.59 9.35
C VAL A 109 5.30 -41.64 8.77
N PRO A 110 5.03 -42.76 9.49
CA PRO A 110 4.11 -43.77 9.03
C PRO A 110 2.72 -43.23 8.80
N ILE A 111 2.10 -43.62 7.65
CA ILE A 111 0.73 -43.22 7.31
C ILE A 111 -0.22 -44.31 7.80
N THR A 112 -1.15 -43.93 8.66
CA THR A 112 -2.24 -44.78 9.12
C THR A 112 -3.52 -44.41 8.37
N VAL A 113 -4.12 -45.39 7.69
CA VAL A 113 -5.36 -45.19 6.96
C VAL A 113 -6.49 -45.95 7.62
N THR A 114 -7.62 -45.29 7.81
CA THR A 114 -8.84 -45.86 8.38
C THR A 114 -10.01 -45.69 7.40
N CYS A 115 -10.96 -46.63 7.44
CA CYS A 115 -12.19 -46.56 6.67
C CYS A 115 -13.38 -46.67 7.63
N SER A 116 -14.32 -45.73 7.54
CA SER A 116 -15.51 -45.69 8.42
C SER A 116 -16.58 -46.69 8.06
N VAL A 117 -16.47 -47.33 6.88
CA VAL A 117 -17.45 -48.34 6.42
C VAL A 117 -17.30 -49.65 7.22
N PRO A 118 -18.36 -50.15 7.88
CA PRO A 118 -18.29 -51.40 8.64
C PRO A 118 -17.93 -52.61 7.76
N GLY A 119 -17.02 -53.45 8.27
CA GLY A 119 -16.58 -54.68 7.58
C GLY A 119 -15.28 -54.51 6.79
N VAL A 120 -14.60 -53.33 6.93
CA VAL A 120 -13.24 -53.14 6.47
C VAL A 120 -12.32 -53.17 7.69
N SER A 121 -11.36 -54.09 7.68
CA SER A 121 -10.34 -54.18 8.75
C SER A 121 -9.06 -53.45 8.36
N PRO A 122 -8.25 -52.97 9.30
CA PRO A 122 -6.96 -52.34 8.97
C PRO A 122 -6.02 -53.20 8.12
N SER A 123 -6.10 -54.53 8.29
CA SER A 123 -5.33 -55.49 7.50
C SER A 123 -5.74 -55.57 6.02
N ASP A 124 -6.95 -55.09 5.69
CA ASP A 124 -7.50 -55.06 4.34
C ASP A 124 -7.10 -53.79 3.57
N ILE A 125 -6.44 -52.86 4.24
CA ILE A 125 -6.04 -51.55 3.71
C ILE A 125 -4.54 -51.54 3.45
N LYS A 126 -4.14 -51.17 2.25
CA LYS A 126 -2.74 -50.95 1.89
C LYS A 126 -2.58 -49.50 1.37
N VAL A 127 -1.60 -48.81 1.85
CA VAL A 127 -1.27 -47.45 1.43
C VAL A 127 0.06 -47.37 0.70
N THR A 128 0.15 -46.56 -0.30
CA THR A 128 1.39 -46.30 -1.07
C THR A 128 1.52 -44.81 -1.39
N PRO A 129 2.58 -44.10 -0.93
CA PRO A 129 3.68 -44.59 -0.07
C PRO A 129 3.19 -44.94 1.35
N GLN A 130 3.97 -45.71 2.10
CA GLN A 130 3.64 -46.09 3.49
C GLN A 130 4.03 -45.01 4.51
N ASN A 131 4.92 -44.09 4.13
CA ASN A 131 5.39 -43.01 5.00
C ASN A 131 5.19 -41.68 4.30
N LEU A 132 4.83 -40.69 5.10
CA LEU A 132 4.83 -39.27 4.73
C LEU A 132 6.23 -38.71 4.96
N SER A 133 6.75 -37.97 3.98
CA SER A 133 8.01 -37.23 4.12
C SER A 133 7.73 -35.86 4.71
N VAL A 134 8.24 -35.58 5.90
CA VAL A 134 8.06 -34.31 6.59
C VAL A 134 9.43 -33.62 6.73
N ASN A 135 9.55 -32.41 6.21
CA ASN A 135 10.75 -31.61 6.38
C ASN A 135 10.69 -30.86 7.72
N LEU A 136 11.74 -31.00 8.52
CA LEU A 136 11.94 -30.27 9.76
C LEU A 136 13.09 -29.29 9.59
N ASP A 137 12.96 -28.10 10.22
CA ASP A 137 14.01 -27.08 10.28
C ASP A 137 14.27 -26.69 11.74
N GLU A 138 15.38 -26.01 12.00
CA GLU A 138 15.68 -25.43 13.31
C GLU A 138 14.60 -24.41 13.70
N LYS A 139 14.20 -24.45 14.97
CA LYS A 139 13.28 -23.47 15.55
C LYS A 139 14.01 -22.17 15.80
N GLU A 140 13.54 -21.09 15.22
CA GLU A 140 14.08 -19.75 15.45
C GLU A 140 12.95 -18.79 15.89
N THR A 141 13.32 -17.84 16.74
CA THR A 141 12.42 -16.78 17.22
C THR A 141 13.08 -15.44 16.99
N GLN A 142 12.37 -14.54 16.31
CA GLN A 142 12.85 -13.19 16.04
C GLN A 142 11.77 -12.15 16.30
N GLU A 143 12.18 -10.95 16.74
CA GLU A 143 11.30 -9.79 16.86
C GLU A 143 11.32 -8.97 15.58
N PHE A 144 10.14 -8.58 15.11
CA PHE A 144 9.94 -7.73 13.94
C PHE A 144 9.17 -6.48 14.32
N VAL A 145 9.60 -5.34 13.77
CA VAL A 145 8.86 -4.08 13.87
C VAL A 145 7.62 -4.17 12.99
N VAL A 146 6.48 -3.73 13.50
CA VAL A 146 5.24 -3.65 12.74
C VAL A 146 5.21 -2.33 11.97
N ASN A 147 5.29 -2.40 10.65
CA ASN A 147 5.14 -1.25 9.78
C ASN A 147 3.65 -0.97 9.56
N VAL A 148 3.19 0.19 10.00
CA VAL A 148 1.80 0.57 9.82
C VAL A 148 1.64 1.41 8.56
N SER A 149 0.63 1.09 7.76
CA SER A 149 0.25 1.86 6.59
C SER A 149 -1.26 2.06 6.54
N ARG A 150 -1.68 3.09 5.81
CA ARG A 150 -3.09 3.20 5.43
C ARG A 150 -3.42 2.16 4.36
N GLY A 151 -4.65 1.67 4.37
CA GLY A 151 -5.25 0.89 3.30
C GLY A 151 -5.63 1.75 2.09
N ASP A 152 -6.59 1.29 1.32
CA ASP A 152 -7.02 1.96 0.08
C ASP A 152 -7.98 3.12 0.34
N THR A 153 -8.61 3.18 1.51
CA THR A 153 -9.58 4.22 1.88
C THR A 153 -8.89 5.50 2.35
N LYS A 154 -9.61 6.62 2.23
CA LYS A 154 -9.14 7.95 2.64
C LYS A 154 -9.84 8.41 3.92
N PRO A 155 -9.25 9.34 4.68
CA PRO A 155 -9.93 9.99 5.78
C PRO A 155 -11.10 10.86 5.25
N GLY A 156 -11.92 11.37 6.14
CA GLY A 156 -13.01 12.27 5.83
C GLY A 156 -12.53 13.56 5.18
N LYS A 157 -13.48 14.25 4.54
CA LYS A 157 -13.21 15.55 3.91
C LYS A 157 -12.57 16.51 4.91
N ASP A 158 -11.57 17.26 4.46
CA ASP A 158 -10.79 18.23 5.25
C ASP A 158 -9.93 17.60 6.38
N TYR A 159 -9.61 16.30 6.25
CA TYR A 159 -8.71 15.59 7.16
C TYR A 159 -7.63 14.82 6.42
N GLU A 160 -6.48 14.68 7.07
CA GLU A 160 -5.37 13.80 6.66
C GLU A 160 -4.91 12.91 7.81
N VAL A 161 -4.20 11.84 7.46
CA VAL A 161 -3.55 10.98 8.47
C VAL A 161 -2.42 11.74 9.12
N GLY A 162 -2.52 12.02 10.40
CA GLY A 162 -1.46 12.62 11.21
C GLY A 162 -0.38 11.60 11.54
N SER A 163 -0.76 10.55 12.25
CA SER A 163 0.14 9.45 12.58
C SER A 163 -0.61 8.12 12.63
N LEU A 164 0.12 7.05 12.34
CA LEU A 164 -0.33 5.67 12.48
C LEU A 164 0.63 4.95 13.43
N THR A 165 0.09 4.32 14.47
CA THR A 165 0.91 3.59 15.45
C THR A 165 0.31 2.21 15.71
N ALA A 166 1.16 1.19 15.86
CA ALA A 166 0.74 -0.15 16.24
C ALA A 166 0.99 -0.40 17.73
N SER A 167 0.11 -1.13 18.37
CA SER A 167 0.31 -1.65 19.70
C SER A 167 0.05 -3.17 19.70
N PRO A 168 1.07 -3.99 19.98
CA PRO A 168 2.48 -3.63 20.20
C PRO A 168 3.19 -3.15 18.92
N GLU A 169 4.24 -2.33 19.08
CA GLU A 169 5.09 -1.86 17.96
C GLU A 169 5.96 -2.97 17.36
N LYS A 170 6.20 -4.02 18.11
CA LYS A 170 6.98 -5.18 17.71
C LYS A 170 6.23 -6.46 18.01
N VAL A 171 6.38 -7.43 17.14
CA VAL A 171 5.82 -8.77 17.32
C VAL A 171 6.91 -9.81 17.28
N ARG A 172 6.77 -10.82 18.14
CA ARG A 172 7.67 -11.96 18.18
C ARG A 172 7.08 -13.07 17.30
N ILE A 173 7.91 -13.53 16.35
CA ILE A 173 7.56 -14.60 15.42
C ILE A 173 8.51 -15.77 15.65
N THR A 174 7.94 -16.95 15.88
CA THR A 174 8.66 -18.21 16.04
C THR A 174 8.29 -19.11 14.86
N GLY A 175 9.27 -19.70 14.22
CA GLY A 175 9.05 -20.57 13.07
C GLY A 175 10.29 -21.35 12.65
N PRO A 176 10.20 -22.09 11.54
CA PRO A 176 11.36 -22.68 10.88
C PRO A 176 12.36 -21.59 10.52
N LYS A 177 13.63 -21.81 10.83
CA LYS A 177 14.72 -20.84 10.62
C LYS A 177 14.78 -20.33 9.18
N THR A 178 14.65 -21.22 8.22
CA THR A 178 14.63 -20.84 6.79
C THR A 178 13.50 -19.87 6.48
N LEU A 179 12.31 -20.08 7.08
CA LEU A 179 11.17 -19.22 6.88
C LEU A 179 11.32 -17.89 7.63
N ILE A 180 11.82 -17.90 8.88
CA ILE A 180 12.10 -16.66 9.63
C ILE A 180 13.11 -15.79 8.87
N ASN A 181 14.17 -16.38 8.33
CA ASN A 181 15.17 -15.68 7.55
C ASN A 181 14.67 -15.16 6.19
N LYS A 182 13.54 -15.68 5.69
CA LYS A 182 12.89 -15.23 4.46
C LYS A 182 12.11 -13.93 4.68
N ILE A 183 11.65 -13.67 5.91
CA ILE A 183 10.84 -12.49 6.24
C ILE A 183 11.66 -11.21 6.05
N ASP A 184 11.07 -10.23 5.34
CA ASP A 184 11.59 -8.87 5.18
C ASP A 184 10.84 -7.88 6.07
N LYS A 185 9.50 -7.85 5.97
CA LYS A 185 8.63 -6.87 6.64
C LYS A 185 7.38 -7.51 7.23
N VAL A 186 6.95 -6.93 8.35
CA VAL A 186 5.65 -7.22 8.97
C VAL A 186 4.81 -5.96 8.89
N ASN A 187 3.72 -6.01 8.14
CA ASN A 187 2.86 -4.87 7.86
C ASN A 187 1.50 -5.01 8.54
N ALA A 188 0.97 -3.88 8.97
CA ALA A 188 -0.41 -3.73 9.45
C ALA A 188 -1.07 -2.61 8.66
N SER A 189 -2.18 -2.87 7.98
CA SER A 189 -2.92 -1.88 7.19
C SER A 189 -4.24 -1.56 7.84
N ILE A 190 -4.52 -0.25 8.02
CA ILE A 190 -5.78 0.24 8.59
C ILE A 190 -6.60 0.95 7.53
N GLU A 191 -7.91 0.65 7.46
CA GLU A 191 -8.86 1.37 6.60
C GLU A 191 -9.39 2.61 7.32
N LEU A 192 -9.45 3.72 6.61
CA LEU A 192 -9.82 5.02 7.19
C LEU A 192 -11.31 5.35 7.02
N ASP A 193 -11.96 4.78 6.01
CA ASP A 193 -13.42 4.78 5.76
C ASP A 193 -14.14 6.13 5.92
N GLY A 194 -13.45 7.23 5.59
CA GLY A 194 -14.02 8.57 5.71
C GLY A 194 -14.12 9.10 7.13
N ASN A 195 -13.42 8.48 8.11
CA ASN A 195 -13.39 8.96 9.49
C ASN A 195 -12.76 10.36 9.59
N THR A 196 -13.26 11.14 10.55
CA THR A 196 -12.80 12.51 10.87
C THR A 196 -12.27 12.64 12.29
N GLU A 197 -12.35 11.59 13.08
CA GLU A 197 -11.90 11.52 14.46
C GLU A 197 -10.84 10.41 14.62
N ASP A 198 -10.00 10.54 15.61
CA ASP A 198 -9.02 9.52 15.98
C ASP A 198 -9.73 8.22 16.33
N PHE A 199 -9.22 7.09 15.85
CA PHE A 199 -9.80 5.79 16.15
C PHE A 199 -8.74 4.68 16.21
N THR A 200 -9.16 3.55 16.75
CA THR A 200 -8.34 2.34 16.83
C THR A 200 -9.05 1.17 16.16
N GLN A 201 -8.29 0.30 15.54
CA GLN A 201 -8.79 -0.91 14.89
C GLN A 201 -7.82 -2.07 15.09
N ASP A 202 -8.37 -3.26 15.38
CA ASP A 202 -7.59 -4.49 15.38
C ASP A 202 -7.46 -4.99 13.95
N VAL A 203 -6.22 -5.11 13.49
CA VAL A 203 -5.90 -5.53 12.13
C VAL A 203 -5.02 -6.79 12.14
N ASN A 204 -5.16 -7.61 11.11
CA ASN A 204 -4.30 -8.76 10.90
C ASN A 204 -2.96 -8.31 10.33
N LEU A 205 -1.90 -8.99 10.76
CA LEU A 205 -0.57 -8.77 10.20
C LEU A 205 -0.44 -9.43 8.83
N THR A 206 0.20 -8.73 7.92
CA THR A 206 0.64 -9.24 6.62
C THR A 206 2.16 -9.33 6.63
N ILE A 207 2.69 -10.53 6.38
CA ILE A 207 4.14 -10.76 6.37
C ILE A 207 4.61 -10.81 4.93
N ILE A 208 5.63 -10.04 4.63
CA ILE A 208 6.23 -9.92 3.29
C ILE A 208 7.64 -10.48 3.35
N ASP A 209 7.98 -11.29 2.35
CA ASP A 209 9.32 -11.87 2.22
C ASP A 209 10.31 -10.93 1.50
N LYS A 210 11.57 -11.34 1.44
CA LYS A 210 12.65 -10.60 0.75
C LYS A 210 12.46 -10.46 -0.75
N ASN A 211 11.55 -11.24 -1.36
CA ASN A 211 11.18 -11.11 -2.77
C ASN A 211 10.00 -10.14 -2.95
N GLN A 212 9.53 -9.50 -1.88
CA GLN A 212 8.35 -8.62 -1.83
C GLN A 212 7.02 -9.37 -2.10
N GLU A 213 6.98 -10.68 -1.82
CA GLU A 213 5.78 -11.51 -1.91
C GLU A 213 5.16 -11.70 -0.53
N VAL A 214 3.83 -11.74 -0.46
CA VAL A 214 3.12 -12.05 0.78
C VAL A 214 3.27 -13.55 1.05
N LEU A 215 3.55 -13.91 2.30
CA LEU A 215 3.63 -15.31 2.69
C LEU A 215 2.30 -16.02 2.41
N THR A 216 2.39 -17.23 1.90
CA THR A 216 1.24 -18.10 1.64
C THR A 216 0.59 -18.56 2.94
N ASP A 217 -0.68 -18.99 2.87
CA ASP A 217 -1.40 -19.53 4.04
C ASP A 217 -0.65 -20.72 4.67
N SER A 218 -0.01 -21.57 3.88
CA SER A 218 0.80 -22.70 4.36
C SER A 218 2.03 -22.22 5.15
N GLU A 219 2.72 -21.18 4.66
CA GLU A 219 3.84 -20.57 5.36
C GLU A 219 3.39 -19.89 6.65
N MET A 220 2.28 -19.14 6.60
CA MET A 220 1.69 -18.50 7.79
C MET A 220 1.30 -19.51 8.86
N ASN A 221 0.71 -20.65 8.48
CA ASN A 221 0.34 -21.72 9.41
C ASN A 221 1.55 -22.44 10.04
N SER A 222 2.74 -22.29 9.45
CA SER A 222 4.00 -22.82 10.02
C SER A 222 4.68 -21.85 10.97
N LEU A 223 4.13 -20.64 11.14
CA LEU A 223 4.61 -19.63 12.07
C LEU A 223 3.73 -19.58 13.32
N ARG A 224 4.36 -19.32 14.46
CA ARG A 224 3.69 -18.94 15.70
C ARG A 224 3.93 -17.47 15.93
N ILE A 225 2.90 -16.67 15.72
CA ILE A 225 2.95 -15.22 15.83
C ILE A 225 2.26 -14.80 17.14
N GLU A 226 2.92 -13.95 17.89
CA GLU A 226 2.36 -13.39 19.13
C GLU A 226 1.02 -12.69 18.84
N ASN A 227 0.09 -12.71 19.80
CA ASN A 227 -1.25 -12.13 19.66
C ASN A 227 -2.09 -12.65 18.49
N ASN A 228 -1.88 -13.91 18.07
CA ASN A 228 -2.57 -14.51 16.93
C ASN A 228 -2.49 -13.69 15.64
N ALA A 229 -1.32 -13.12 15.37
CA ALA A 229 -1.07 -12.26 14.21
C ALA A 229 -1.98 -11.02 14.13
N LYS A 230 -2.41 -10.47 15.28
CA LYS A 230 -3.21 -9.25 15.34
C LYS A 230 -2.51 -8.17 16.15
N VAL A 231 -2.67 -6.94 15.71
CA VAL A 231 -2.22 -5.74 16.42
C VAL A 231 -3.32 -4.69 16.38
N THR A 232 -3.39 -3.87 17.44
CA THR A 232 -4.25 -2.71 17.47
C THR A 232 -3.53 -1.54 16.80
N VAL A 233 -4.08 -1.01 15.74
CA VAL A 233 -3.56 0.18 15.06
C VAL A 233 -4.39 1.39 15.49
N THR A 234 -3.70 2.45 15.91
CA THR A 234 -4.29 3.75 16.21
C THR A 234 -4.00 4.69 15.05
N ALA A 235 -5.05 5.25 14.46
CA ALA A 235 -4.97 6.32 13.47
C ALA A 235 -5.31 7.65 14.14
N LYS A 236 -4.39 8.62 14.07
CA LYS A 236 -4.64 10.01 14.42
C LYS A 236 -4.93 10.79 13.14
N LEU A 237 -6.08 11.46 13.10
CA LEU A 237 -6.54 12.21 11.96
C LEU A 237 -6.41 13.72 12.24
N TRP A 238 -5.67 14.39 11.40
CA TRP A 238 -5.37 15.81 11.53
C TRP A 238 -6.22 16.64 10.59
N LYS A 239 -6.76 17.74 11.12
CA LYS A 239 -7.60 18.65 10.35
C LYS A 239 -6.73 19.47 9.39
N ILE A 240 -7.22 19.64 8.16
CA ILE A 240 -6.57 20.49 7.15
C ILE A 240 -6.91 21.95 7.39
N ARG A 241 -5.90 22.81 7.30
CA ARG A 241 -6.02 24.27 7.25
C ARG A 241 -5.43 24.76 5.93
N GLN A 242 -6.28 25.40 5.14
CA GLN A 242 -5.89 26.00 3.86
C GLN A 242 -5.54 27.47 4.04
N GLY A 243 -4.78 28.04 3.07
CA GLY A 243 -4.47 29.46 3.01
C GLY A 243 -3.53 29.93 4.12
N VAL A 244 -2.64 29.04 4.58
CA VAL A 244 -1.55 29.42 5.49
C VAL A 244 -0.53 30.21 4.69
N GLN A 245 -0.29 31.46 5.08
CA GLN A 245 0.62 32.36 4.38
C GLN A 245 2.08 32.00 4.65
N ILE A 246 2.93 32.25 3.66
CA ILE A 246 4.38 32.18 3.80
C ILE A 246 4.92 33.61 3.79
N SER A 247 5.68 33.97 4.82
CA SER A 247 6.40 35.23 4.89
C SER A 247 7.89 34.96 4.89
N ALA A 248 8.65 35.74 4.15
CA ALA A 248 10.10 35.69 4.14
C ALA A 248 10.67 37.03 4.53
N ASP A 249 11.79 37.00 5.26
CA ASP A 249 12.60 38.16 5.57
C ASP A 249 14.03 37.91 5.06
N TYR A 250 14.88 38.93 5.09
CA TYR A 250 16.24 38.88 4.56
C TYR A 250 17.23 39.62 5.45
N VAL A 251 18.52 39.31 5.30
CA VAL A 251 19.62 40.05 5.94
C VAL A 251 20.47 40.74 4.88
N GLY A 252 21.18 41.80 5.28
CA GLY A 252 22.12 42.53 4.45
C GLY A 252 21.55 43.80 3.83
N THR A 253 22.38 44.48 3.05
CA THR A 253 22.02 45.68 2.26
C THR A 253 22.49 45.49 0.83
N PRO A 254 21.69 45.90 -0.16
CA PRO A 254 22.08 45.77 -1.55
C PRO A 254 23.30 46.65 -1.90
N ALA A 255 23.81 46.49 -3.11
CA ALA A 255 24.91 47.27 -3.61
C ALA A 255 24.59 48.79 -3.62
N GLU A 256 25.64 49.63 -3.62
CA GLU A 256 25.49 51.07 -3.69
C GLU A 256 24.73 51.47 -4.97
N GLY A 257 23.71 52.31 -4.83
CA GLY A 257 22.84 52.74 -5.92
C GLY A 257 21.64 51.78 -6.18
N TYR A 258 21.45 50.79 -5.30
CA TYR A 258 20.30 49.86 -5.34
C TYR A 258 19.50 49.91 -4.04
N GLN A 259 18.27 49.45 -4.11
CA GLN A 259 17.33 49.32 -3.00
C GLN A 259 16.55 48.03 -3.11
N VAL A 260 16.00 47.58 -1.98
CA VAL A 260 15.11 46.40 -1.99
C VAL A 260 13.72 46.80 -2.47
N GLY A 261 13.19 46.06 -3.38
CA GLY A 261 11.81 46.13 -3.85
C GLY A 261 10.87 45.24 -3.03
N ALA A 262 10.18 44.35 -3.71
CA ALA A 262 9.28 43.40 -3.07
C ALA A 262 10.01 42.12 -2.62
N VAL A 263 9.49 41.50 -1.56
CA VAL A 263 9.83 40.13 -1.19
C VAL A 263 8.62 39.27 -1.54
N ARG A 264 8.83 38.24 -2.36
CA ARG A 264 7.78 37.37 -2.83
C ARG A 264 8.11 35.93 -2.56
N THR A 265 7.05 35.13 -2.35
CA THR A 265 7.14 33.67 -2.16
C THR A 265 6.24 32.97 -3.17
N VAL A 266 6.74 31.89 -3.75
CA VAL A 266 5.96 31.04 -4.68
C VAL A 266 6.09 29.59 -4.24
N PRO A 267 4.99 28.97 -3.77
CA PRO A 267 3.66 29.57 -3.53
C PRO A 267 3.66 30.58 -2.39
N ASP A 268 2.70 31.51 -2.38
CA ASP A 268 2.50 32.49 -1.31
C ASP A 268 1.68 31.93 -0.14
N THR A 269 0.89 30.92 -0.41
CA THR A 269 0.06 30.18 0.56
C THR A 269 0.18 28.69 0.36
N ILE A 270 0.03 27.94 1.45
CA ILE A 270 0.03 26.49 1.48
C ILE A 270 -1.14 25.96 2.29
N SER A 271 -1.38 24.65 2.15
CA SER A 271 -2.29 23.89 3.02
C SER A 271 -1.48 23.00 3.96
N VAL A 272 -1.86 22.97 5.22
CA VAL A 272 -1.25 22.14 6.24
C VAL A 272 -2.30 21.26 6.91
N ALA A 273 -1.88 20.12 7.44
CA ALA A 273 -2.68 19.30 8.33
C ALA A 273 -2.02 19.30 9.72
N GLY A 274 -2.83 19.43 10.77
CA GLY A 274 -2.29 19.47 12.13
C GLY A 274 -3.24 18.94 13.19
N SER A 275 -2.67 18.56 14.33
CA SER A 275 -3.46 18.31 15.55
C SER A 275 -4.14 19.60 16.01
N ALA A 276 -5.10 19.50 16.91
CA ALA A 276 -5.76 20.68 17.48
C ALA A 276 -4.73 21.68 18.09
N GLU A 277 -3.76 21.17 18.85
CA GLU A 277 -2.69 21.94 19.49
C GLU A 277 -1.74 22.57 18.45
N GLY A 278 -1.35 21.79 17.42
CA GLY A 278 -0.49 22.30 16.35
C GLY A 278 -1.14 23.41 15.53
N LEU A 279 -2.44 23.27 15.22
CA LEU A 279 -3.19 24.31 14.52
C LEU A 279 -3.50 25.52 15.38
N GLU A 280 -3.60 25.37 16.72
CA GLU A 280 -3.71 26.50 17.65
C GLU A 280 -2.39 27.28 17.71
N SER A 281 -1.25 26.60 17.82
CA SER A 281 0.08 27.22 17.75
C SER A 281 0.30 28.00 16.44
N LEU A 282 -0.20 27.47 15.32
CA LEU A 282 -0.15 28.16 14.03
C LEU A 282 -1.07 29.38 14.00
N ALA A 283 -2.25 29.29 14.64
CA ALA A 283 -3.19 30.40 14.74
C ALA A 283 -2.65 31.56 15.61
N ASP A 284 -1.94 31.23 16.69
CA ASP A 284 -1.26 32.21 17.54
C ASP A 284 -0.21 33.03 16.76
N ASN A 285 0.38 32.42 15.73
CA ASN A 285 1.25 33.07 14.76
C ASN A 285 0.51 33.63 13.52
N ASN A 286 -0.76 34.00 13.66
CA ASN A 286 -1.63 34.54 12.60
C ASN A 286 -1.76 33.68 11.36
N ASN A 287 -1.54 32.38 11.45
CA ASN A 287 -1.50 31.43 10.33
C ASN A 287 -0.41 31.79 9.28
N VAL A 288 0.73 32.23 9.74
CA VAL A 288 1.88 32.59 8.92
C VAL A 288 3.06 31.68 9.27
N ILE A 289 3.69 31.13 8.27
CA ILE A 289 4.99 30.44 8.39
C ILE A 289 6.05 31.46 7.96
N THR A 290 6.93 31.82 8.91
CA THR A 290 7.98 32.78 8.66
C THR A 290 9.28 32.05 8.33
N ILE A 291 9.86 32.39 7.19
CA ILE A 291 11.20 31.97 6.80
C ILE A 291 12.19 32.85 7.54
N PRO A 292 13.18 32.30 8.27
CA PRO A 292 14.18 33.05 9.01
C PRO A 292 14.97 33.97 8.09
N GLU A 293 15.25 35.20 8.58
CA GLU A 293 15.95 36.24 7.83
C GLU A 293 17.38 35.85 7.38
N ASP A 294 18.08 35.04 8.19
CA ASP A 294 19.42 34.53 7.88
C ASP A 294 19.42 33.50 6.73
N SER A 295 18.23 33.05 6.32
CA SER A 295 18.09 32.16 5.17
C SER A 295 18.38 32.88 3.85
N ILE A 296 18.26 34.21 3.79
CA ILE A 296 18.40 34.98 2.55
C ILE A 296 19.31 36.18 2.83
N ASP A 297 20.49 36.20 2.23
CA ASP A 297 21.47 37.29 2.34
C ASP A 297 21.54 38.05 1.00
N ILE A 298 21.27 39.36 1.05
CA ILE A 298 21.28 40.28 -0.09
C ILE A 298 22.48 41.23 -0.07
N SER A 299 23.49 40.95 0.74
CA SER A 299 24.63 41.83 0.93
C SER A 299 25.40 42.07 -0.38
N SER A 300 25.46 43.35 -0.82
CA SER A 300 26.15 43.81 -2.03
C SER A 300 25.56 43.24 -3.35
N GLU A 301 24.33 42.72 -3.31
CA GLU A 301 23.64 42.27 -4.52
C GLU A 301 23.09 43.46 -5.33
N SER A 302 23.16 43.37 -6.64
CA SER A 302 22.65 44.36 -7.63
C SER A 302 21.58 43.76 -8.55
N GLU A 303 21.29 42.45 -8.42
CA GLU A 303 20.29 41.70 -9.14
C GLU A 303 19.38 40.99 -8.15
N ASP A 304 18.22 40.55 -8.59
CA ASP A 304 17.27 39.82 -7.75
C ASP A 304 17.90 38.56 -7.15
N VAL A 305 17.60 38.34 -5.87
CA VAL A 305 18.05 37.13 -5.17
C VAL A 305 16.93 36.13 -5.10
N GLU A 306 17.13 34.97 -5.75
CA GLU A 306 16.19 33.86 -5.71
C GLU A 306 16.76 32.72 -4.88
N LYS A 307 15.94 32.17 -3.96
CA LYS A 307 16.35 31.04 -3.13
C LYS A 307 15.22 30.06 -2.92
N LYS A 308 15.55 28.79 -3.10
CA LYS A 308 14.66 27.67 -2.82
C LYS A 308 14.83 27.22 -1.36
N ILE A 309 13.74 27.18 -0.59
CA ILE A 309 13.73 26.87 0.85
C ILE A 309 12.73 25.77 1.13
N SER A 310 13.14 24.77 1.94
CA SER A 310 12.25 23.70 2.39
C SER A 310 11.43 24.16 3.59
N LEU A 311 10.12 23.97 3.50
CA LEU A 311 9.17 24.35 4.54
C LEU A 311 9.07 23.30 5.67
N THR A 312 9.50 22.09 5.43
CA THR A 312 9.32 20.96 6.36
C THR A 312 9.85 21.23 7.76
N ASN A 313 11.00 21.92 7.84
CA ASN A 313 11.66 22.25 9.12
C ASN A 313 11.16 23.55 9.78
N LEU A 314 10.26 24.27 9.11
CA LEU A 314 9.70 25.54 9.58
C LEU A 314 8.31 25.40 10.17
N LEU A 315 7.71 24.20 10.04
CA LEU A 315 6.40 23.91 10.57
C LEU A 315 6.44 23.74 12.10
N PRO A 316 5.41 24.18 12.83
CA PRO A 316 5.25 23.87 14.24
C PRO A 316 5.14 22.37 14.50
N ASP A 317 5.40 21.97 15.75
CA ASP A 317 5.19 20.58 16.17
C ASP A 317 3.75 20.14 15.91
N ASN A 318 3.58 18.88 15.51
CA ASN A 318 2.28 18.28 15.16
C ASN A 318 1.53 18.99 14.02
N VAL A 319 2.26 19.65 13.13
CA VAL A 319 1.78 20.19 11.86
C VAL A 319 2.64 19.64 10.73
N LYS A 320 2.03 19.29 9.63
CA LYS A 320 2.71 18.85 8.41
C LYS A 320 2.08 19.45 7.17
N LEU A 321 2.80 19.47 6.07
CA LEU A 321 2.25 19.83 4.77
C LEU A 321 1.21 18.79 4.34
N THR A 322 0.16 19.23 3.67
CA THR A 322 -0.77 18.29 3.01
C THR A 322 -0.11 17.65 1.79
N SER A 323 -0.63 16.50 1.37
CA SER A 323 -0.11 15.78 0.19
C SER A 323 -0.14 16.60 -1.11
N ASP A 324 -0.99 17.63 -1.18
CA ASP A 324 -1.15 18.51 -2.34
C ASP A 324 -0.31 19.78 -2.26
N SER A 325 0.39 20.00 -1.13
CA SER A 325 1.24 21.19 -0.93
C SER A 325 2.69 20.91 -1.32
N SER A 326 3.36 21.91 -1.89
CA SER A 326 4.78 21.84 -2.18
C SER A 326 5.61 21.81 -0.89
N GLU A 327 6.62 20.96 -0.83
CA GLU A 327 7.59 20.94 0.27
C GLU A 327 8.56 22.12 0.22
N ASP A 328 8.74 22.71 -0.95
CA ASP A 328 9.68 23.78 -1.23
C ASP A 328 8.93 25.05 -1.66
N VAL A 329 9.47 26.18 -1.26
CA VAL A 329 9.05 27.51 -1.67
C VAL A 329 10.23 28.25 -2.31
N TRP A 330 9.97 28.95 -3.41
CA TRP A 330 10.88 29.92 -3.97
C TRP A 330 10.66 31.26 -3.33
N VAL A 331 11.72 31.89 -2.84
CA VAL A 331 11.70 33.24 -2.31
C VAL A 331 12.52 34.13 -3.24
N THR A 332 11.90 35.18 -3.72
CA THR A 332 12.55 36.23 -4.55
C THR A 332 12.56 37.53 -3.78
N VAL A 333 13.75 38.07 -3.58
CA VAL A 333 13.94 39.43 -3.08
C VAL A 333 14.36 40.30 -4.26
N SER A 334 13.48 41.21 -4.67
CA SER A 334 13.76 42.12 -5.80
C SER A 334 14.77 43.15 -5.39
N ILE A 335 15.80 43.34 -6.23
CA ILE A 335 16.83 44.41 -6.05
C ILE A 335 16.69 45.41 -7.20
N LEU A 336 16.31 46.60 -6.86
CA LEU A 336 15.98 47.67 -7.81
C LEU A 336 17.02 48.80 -7.76
N PRO A 337 17.32 49.46 -8.91
CA PRO A 337 18.06 50.72 -8.89
C PRO A 337 17.37 51.75 -7.97
N ALA A 338 18.14 52.53 -7.23
CA ALA A 338 17.59 53.57 -6.38
C ALA A 338 16.74 54.55 -7.19
N GLY A 339 15.56 54.92 -6.67
CA GLY A 339 14.61 55.77 -7.37
C GLY A 339 13.73 55.06 -8.38
N SER A 340 13.71 53.72 -8.40
CA SER A 340 12.77 52.93 -9.17
C SER A 340 11.76 52.15 -8.29
N ARG A 341 10.69 51.69 -8.88
CA ARG A 341 9.63 50.90 -8.22
C ARG A 341 9.03 49.86 -9.15
N GLU A 342 8.58 48.79 -8.60
CA GLU A 342 7.78 47.73 -9.28
C GLU A 342 6.30 48.11 -9.30
N PHE A 343 5.70 47.90 -10.46
CA PHE A 343 4.27 48.05 -10.69
C PHE A 343 3.72 46.72 -11.28
N GLU A 344 2.71 46.17 -10.63
CA GLU A 344 1.98 45.00 -11.13
C GLU A 344 0.94 45.47 -12.17
N PHE A 345 1.11 45.08 -13.41
CA PHE A 345 0.21 45.44 -14.49
C PHE A 345 -0.64 44.22 -14.91
N PRO A 346 -1.99 44.29 -14.81
CA PRO A 346 -2.87 43.20 -15.17
C PRO A 346 -2.76 42.87 -16.67
N THR A 347 -2.53 41.58 -17.02
CA THR A 347 -2.37 41.15 -18.42
C THR A 347 -3.63 41.34 -19.26
N LYS A 348 -4.82 41.35 -18.62
CA LYS A 348 -6.10 41.72 -19.28
C LYS A 348 -6.14 43.13 -19.87
N ASN A 349 -5.26 44.02 -19.39
CA ASN A 349 -5.16 45.43 -19.84
C ASN A 349 -4.09 45.59 -20.94
N ILE A 350 -3.38 44.50 -21.33
CA ILE A 350 -2.42 44.52 -22.42
C ILE A 350 -3.14 44.53 -23.77
N GLU A 351 -2.84 45.51 -24.60
CA GLU A 351 -3.36 45.54 -25.99
C GLU A 351 -2.66 44.52 -26.86
N VAL A 352 -3.44 43.61 -27.48
CA VAL A 352 -2.91 42.60 -28.43
C VAL A 352 -3.00 43.11 -29.84
N LYS A 353 -1.83 43.57 -30.41
CA LYS A 353 -1.68 43.97 -31.80
C LYS A 353 -1.54 42.74 -32.71
N ASN A 354 -2.00 42.84 -33.97
CA ASN A 354 -1.90 41.82 -35.00
C ASN A 354 -2.37 40.40 -34.56
N LYS A 355 -3.41 40.37 -33.75
CA LYS A 355 -3.98 39.11 -33.28
C LYS A 355 -4.35 38.20 -34.47
N PRO A 356 -3.89 36.91 -34.47
CA PRO A 356 -4.25 35.98 -35.53
C PRO A 356 -5.77 35.77 -35.61
N LYS A 357 -6.30 35.73 -36.84
CA LYS A 357 -7.74 35.52 -37.04
C LYS A 357 -8.14 34.13 -36.56
N ASP A 358 -9.32 34.03 -35.96
CA ASP A 358 -9.93 32.78 -35.51
C ASP A 358 -9.16 32.03 -34.39
N LEU A 359 -8.19 32.71 -33.74
CA LEU A 359 -7.44 32.17 -32.61
C LEU A 359 -7.70 32.95 -31.34
N GLN A 360 -7.65 32.27 -30.22
CA GLN A 360 -7.72 32.85 -28.87
C GLN A 360 -6.30 33.05 -28.34
N VAL A 361 -6.10 34.14 -27.61
CA VAL A 361 -4.83 34.47 -26.95
C VAL A 361 -5.11 34.49 -25.46
N THR A 362 -4.38 33.65 -24.73
CA THR A 362 -4.46 33.56 -23.27
C THR A 362 -3.07 33.87 -22.71
N PHE A 363 -3.00 34.73 -21.71
CA PHE A 363 -1.76 35.00 -20.97
C PHE A 363 -1.61 33.91 -19.90
N GLU A 364 -0.40 33.41 -19.70
CA GLU A 364 -0.12 32.41 -18.64
C GLU A 364 -0.17 33.01 -17.24
N THR A 365 0.15 34.30 -17.10
CA THR A 365 0.08 35.03 -15.83
C THR A 365 -1.05 36.04 -15.82
N ALA A 366 -1.63 36.28 -14.64
CA ALA A 366 -2.71 37.28 -14.47
C ALA A 366 -2.18 38.72 -14.53
N GLN A 367 -0.89 38.92 -14.24
CA GLN A 367 -0.21 40.23 -14.20
C GLN A 367 1.25 40.04 -14.62
N ILE A 368 1.84 41.15 -15.10
CA ILE A 368 3.26 41.30 -15.37
C ILE A 368 3.85 42.36 -14.43
N GLU A 369 5.12 42.24 -14.16
CA GLU A 369 5.88 43.21 -13.37
C GLU A 369 6.57 44.21 -14.30
N VAL A 370 6.38 45.47 -14.01
CA VAL A 370 7.00 46.58 -14.77
C VAL A 370 7.81 47.42 -13.79
N ARG A 371 9.13 47.44 -13.98
CA ARG A 371 10.03 48.27 -13.16
C ARG A 371 10.20 49.65 -13.81
N ILE A 372 9.78 50.71 -13.07
CA ILE A 372 9.76 52.06 -13.56
C ILE A 372 10.64 52.93 -12.66
N LYS A 373 11.46 53.80 -13.26
CA LYS A 373 12.27 54.82 -12.58
C LYS A 373 11.85 56.21 -13.02
N SER A 374 12.11 57.21 -12.13
CA SER A 374 11.96 58.61 -12.43
C SER A 374 13.01 59.41 -11.67
N ASP A 375 13.68 60.37 -12.33
CA ASP A 375 14.67 61.23 -11.72
C ASP A 375 14.04 62.48 -11.08
N ASN A 376 12.85 62.89 -11.53
CA ASN A 376 12.29 64.20 -11.19
C ASN A 376 10.82 64.19 -10.77
N LYS A 377 10.18 63.02 -10.73
CA LYS A 377 8.78 62.86 -10.37
C LYS A 377 8.60 61.82 -9.29
N ASP A 378 7.53 61.96 -8.54
CA ASP A 378 7.16 60.95 -7.56
C ASP A 378 6.52 59.76 -8.26
N LEU A 379 7.00 58.59 -7.96
CA LEU A 379 6.42 57.32 -8.50
C LEU A 379 5.04 57.03 -7.91
N ASP A 380 4.67 57.64 -6.78
CA ASP A 380 3.35 57.57 -6.21
C ASP A 380 2.27 58.31 -7.00
N ASP A 381 2.68 59.26 -7.84
CA ASP A 381 1.79 59.98 -8.75
C ASP A 381 1.39 59.15 -9.99
N LEU A 382 2.11 58.09 -10.29
CA LEU A 382 1.86 57.23 -11.45
C LEU A 382 0.71 56.25 -11.19
N ASN A 383 -0.38 56.43 -11.92
CA ASN A 383 -1.53 55.53 -11.82
C ASN A 383 -1.41 54.35 -12.80
N ASN A 384 -1.37 53.13 -12.23
CA ASN A 384 -1.15 51.89 -12.96
C ASN A 384 -2.15 51.66 -14.11
N ASP A 385 -3.44 51.98 -13.89
CA ASP A 385 -4.51 51.69 -14.85
C ASP A 385 -4.67 52.78 -15.94
N LYS A 386 -4.16 54.00 -15.67
CA LYS A 386 -4.38 55.15 -16.57
C LYS A 386 -3.14 55.59 -17.32
N ASP A 387 -2.00 55.54 -16.63
CA ASP A 387 -0.78 56.15 -17.11
C ASP A 387 0.18 55.17 -17.74
N ILE A 388 0.08 53.88 -17.39
CA ILE A 388 0.85 52.78 -17.98
C ILE A 388 0.01 52.18 -19.11
N LYS A 389 0.55 52.14 -20.35
CA LYS A 389 -0.03 51.43 -21.47
C LYS A 389 0.91 50.34 -21.91
N ALA A 390 0.37 49.11 -22.06
CA ALA A 390 1.13 47.96 -22.48
C ALA A 390 0.54 47.34 -23.75
N SER A 391 1.39 46.94 -24.66
CA SER A 391 0.95 46.25 -25.88
C SER A 391 1.93 45.13 -26.29
N ILE A 392 1.40 44.07 -26.89
CA ILE A 392 2.19 42.99 -27.51
C ILE A 392 1.85 42.90 -29.00
N ASP A 393 2.83 42.49 -29.78
CA ASP A 393 2.64 42.26 -31.22
C ASP A 393 2.75 40.75 -31.54
N LEU A 394 1.69 40.19 -32.11
CA LEU A 394 1.62 38.77 -32.50
C LEU A 394 1.72 38.56 -33.98
N ASP A 395 2.31 39.50 -34.77
CA ASP A 395 2.45 39.37 -36.20
C ASP A 395 3.21 38.10 -36.56
N GLY A 396 2.66 37.32 -37.51
CA GLY A 396 3.25 36.09 -37.99
C GLY A 396 3.20 34.90 -37.01
N LYS A 397 2.67 35.05 -35.79
CA LYS A 397 2.53 33.96 -34.80
C LYS A 397 1.37 33.04 -35.19
N LYS A 398 1.53 31.76 -34.90
CA LYS A 398 0.54 30.67 -35.11
C LYS A 398 0.15 30.08 -33.75
N GLU A 399 -0.62 29.00 -33.76
CA GLU A 399 -0.91 28.22 -32.54
C GLU A 399 0.40 27.79 -31.86
N GLY A 400 0.46 27.92 -30.52
CA GLY A 400 1.61 27.59 -29.68
C GLY A 400 1.80 28.54 -28.49
N SER A 401 2.79 28.25 -27.66
CA SER A 401 3.22 29.12 -26.55
C SER A 401 4.42 29.94 -26.98
N TYR A 402 4.39 31.23 -26.66
CA TYR A 402 5.41 32.20 -27.05
C TYR A 402 5.72 33.15 -25.89
N GLU A 403 6.99 33.36 -25.64
CA GLU A 403 7.45 34.52 -24.90
C GLU A 403 7.53 35.72 -25.88
N VAL A 404 6.82 36.80 -25.54
CA VAL A 404 6.73 37.99 -26.39
C VAL A 404 7.12 39.27 -25.61
N PRO A 405 7.85 40.19 -26.24
CA PRO A 405 8.15 41.46 -25.62
C PRO A 405 6.88 42.30 -25.48
N VAL A 406 6.79 42.99 -24.35
CA VAL A 406 5.72 43.94 -24.06
C VAL A 406 6.23 45.36 -24.26
N GLU A 407 5.62 46.07 -25.20
CA GLU A 407 5.90 47.49 -25.42
C GLU A 407 5.17 48.29 -24.34
N ILE A 408 5.95 48.92 -23.45
CA ILE A 408 5.41 49.79 -22.34
C ILE A 408 5.53 51.26 -22.79
N VAL A 409 4.42 51.97 -22.71
CA VAL A 409 4.38 53.44 -22.97
C VAL A 409 4.01 54.12 -21.64
N LEU A 410 4.91 54.99 -21.22
CA LEU A 410 4.83 55.79 -20.00
C LEU A 410 4.68 57.26 -20.30
N PRO A 411 4.15 58.06 -19.34
CA PRO A 411 4.14 59.55 -19.43
C PRO A 411 5.56 60.10 -19.39
N ASP A 412 5.71 61.33 -19.89
CA ASP A 412 7.01 62.06 -19.88
C ASP A 412 7.64 62.09 -18.46
N GLY A 413 8.92 61.75 -18.38
CA GLY A 413 9.70 61.75 -17.16
C GLY A 413 9.68 60.43 -16.36
N TYR A 414 9.07 59.38 -16.89
CA TYR A 414 9.15 58.04 -16.38
C TYR A 414 9.79 57.13 -17.45
N GLU A 415 10.62 56.19 -17.02
CA GLU A 415 11.30 55.22 -17.92
C GLU A 415 11.22 53.81 -17.34
N THR A 416 11.13 52.80 -18.21
CA THR A 416 11.29 51.39 -17.79
C THR A 416 12.76 51.13 -17.46
N VAL A 417 13.00 50.33 -16.41
CA VAL A 417 14.35 49.92 -15.99
C VAL A 417 14.89 48.83 -16.91
N GLU A 418 14.02 47.98 -17.40
CA GLU A 418 14.35 46.82 -18.21
C GLU A 418 13.25 46.52 -19.23
N ASP A 419 13.58 45.65 -20.21
CA ASP A 419 12.62 45.15 -21.17
C ASP A 419 11.70 44.13 -20.50
N VAL A 420 10.40 44.27 -20.71
CA VAL A 420 9.38 43.37 -20.15
C VAL A 420 8.94 42.34 -21.20
N THR A 421 8.87 41.10 -20.81
CA THR A 421 8.32 40.01 -21.64
C THR A 421 7.10 39.38 -20.97
N THR A 422 6.27 38.65 -21.73
CA THR A 422 5.13 37.89 -21.21
C THR A 422 4.94 36.62 -22.01
N GLU A 423 4.51 35.56 -21.34
CA GLU A 423 4.15 34.31 -22.00
C GLU A 423 2.70 34.32 -22.43
N VAL A 424 2.46 33.99 -23.70
CA VAL A 424 1.13 33.89 -24.27
C VAL A 424 0.92 32.54 -24.94
N VAL A 425 -0.25 31.98 -24.76
CA VAL A 425 -0.71 30.78 -25.48
C VAL A 425 -1.73 31.16 -26.53
N ILE A 426 -1.43 30.80 -27.75
CA ILE A 426 -2.33 31.00 -28.92
C ILE A 426 -2.95 29.66 -29.26
N SER A 427 -4.26 29.54 -29.18
CA SER A 427 -4.97 28.30 -29.46
C SER A 427 -6.21 28.50 -30.35
N SER A 428 -6.60 27.45 -31.07
CA SER A 428 -7.86 27.43 -31.81
C SER A 428 -8.99 27.34 -30.77
N GLY A 429 -9.84 28.36 -30.73
CA GLY A 429 -10.97 28.43 -29.81
C GLY A 429 -12.01 27.37 -30.11
N THR A 430 -11.98 26.25 -29.41
CA THR A 430 -13.20 25.50 -29.13
C THR A 430 -13.89 26.20 -27.98
N ALA A 431 -14.98 26.92 -28.27
CA ALA A 431 -15.86 27.46 -27.26
C ALA A 431 -16.30 26.31 -26.37
N VAL A 432 -15.85 26.28 -25.11
CA VAL A 432 -16.46 25.47 -24.07
C VAL A 432 -17.82 26.12 -23.83
N ASP A 433 -18.87 25.45 -24.30
CA ASP A 433 -20.27 25.83 -24.08
C ASP A 433 -20.59 25.58 -22.59
N ASP A 434 -20.49 26.63 -21.80
CA ASP A 434 -20.85 26.67 -20.36
C ASP A 434 -22.38 26.57 -20.13
N SER A 435 -23.15 25.98 -21.06
CA SER A 435 -24.59 25.86 -20.98
C SER A 435 -25.11 24.46 -20.69
N LYS A 436 -24.44 23.66 -19.81
CA LYS A 436 -25.04 22.43 -19.29
C LYS A 436 -24.67 22.17 -17.82
N GLU A 437 -25.06 23.05 -16.95
CA GLU A 437 -25.30 22.69 -15.55
C GLU A 437 -26.53 23.41 -15.02
N ASN A 438 -27.69 22.87 -15.36
CA ASN A 438 -28.92 23.02 -14.58
C ASN A 438 -30.02 22.16 -15.21
N LYS A 439 -30.07 20.88 -14.84
CA LYS A 439 -31.26 20.03 -14.72
C LYS A 439 -30.87 18.58 -14.42
N GLU A 440 -30.88 18.19 -13.18
CA GLU A 440 -31.64 17.13 -12.49
C GLU A 440 -31.06 16.90 -11.10
#